data_c055c2b279391c6f6bd221296b24d7ab
#
_entry.id   c055c2b279391c6f6bd221296b24d7ab
#
_cell.length_a   1.000
_cell.length_b   1.000
_cell.length_c   1.000
_cell.angle_alpha   90.00
_cell.angle_beta   90.00
_cell.angle_gamma   90.00
#
_symmetry.space_group_name_H-M   'P 1'
#
loop_
_entity.id
_entity.type
_entity.pdbx_description
1 polymer ?
#
loop_
_entity_poly.entity_id
_entity_poly.type
_entity_poly.pdbx_seq_one_letter_code
_entity_poly.pdbx_strand_id
1 'polypeptide(L)'
;DSQSSTVFAVETKDTKKAASAQYDVKNIDVKIAEALGTTKENVSIIDMAINPVSKKLYIAVKSADGTPVLLSLGANNELKAVSLTDVNFSSTAVNNPPDETKKDRQGKPLSLMSISDMGFEDGKLLLSGLCNKEFSSSFRSVSFPFTGKAEEEATLELYHANHGRFETTS
;
A
#
# COMPACT_ATOMS: atom_id res chain seq x y z
N ASP A 1 3.63 -1.26 -5.06
CA ASP A 1 3.67 -0.59 -6.38
C ASP A 1 2.68 -1.25 -7.32
N SER A 2 1.53 -0.60 -7.54
CA SER A 2 0.47 -1.12 -8.41
C SER A 2 0.85 -1.09 -9.90
N GLN A 3 1.78 -0.25 -10.32
CA GLN A 3 2.20 -0.22 -11.73
C GLN A 3 2.96 -1.50 -12.12
N SER A 4 3.77 -2.02 -11.22
CA SER A 4 4.51 -3.28 -11.44
C SER A 4 3.83 -4.49 -10.80
N SER A 5 2.63 -4.34 -10.23
CA SER A 5 1.94 -5.39 -9.48
C SER A 5 2.87 -6.07 -8.46
N THR A 6 3.66 -5.26 -7.74
CA THR A 6 4.73 -5.76 -6.84
C THR A 6 4.62 -5.12 -5.47
N VAL A 7 4.76 -5.92 -4.43
CA VAL A 7 4.86 -5.45 -3.05
C VAL A 7 6.34 -5.43 -2.66
N PHE A 8 6.73 -4.36 -1.99
CA PHE A 8 8.08 -4.17 -1.44
C PHE A 8 8.00 -4.10 0.08
N ALA A 9 8.80 -4.90 0.76
CA ALA A 9 9.04 -4.80 2.18
C ALA A 9 10.39 -4.11 2.41
N VAL A 10 10.34 -2.93 3.01
CA VAL A 10 11.51 -2.06 3.22
C VAL A 10 11.95 -2.11 4.67
N GLU A 11 13.26 -2.29 4.89
CA GLU A 11 13.84 -2.32 6.23
C GLU A 11 14.01 -0.90 6.77
N THR A 12 13.14 -0.48 7.67
CA THR A 12 13.22 0.84 8.32
C THR A 12 14.16 0.90 9.52
N LYS A 13 14.69 -0.25 9.97
CA LYS A 13 15.50 -0.42 11.21
C LYS A 13 14.77 0.06 12.48
N ASP A 14 13.47 0.22 12.40
CA ASP A 14 12.63 0.70 13.50
C ASP A 14 12.13 -0.47 14.35
N THR A 15 13.01 -0.98 15.19
CA THR A 15 12.79 -2.19 16.00
C THR A 15 12.64 -1.92 17.50
N LYS A 16 12.79 -0.64 17.92
CA LYS A 16 12.70 -0.29 19.34
C LYS A 16 11.27 -0.40 19.83
N LYS A 17 11.01 -1.38 20.70
CA LYS A 17 9.68 -1.62 21.26
C LYS A 17 9.21 -0.43 22.10
N ALA A 18 7.97 0.00 21.88
CA ALA A 18 7.25 0.94 22.72
C ALA A 18 5.98 0.32 23.28
N ALA A 19 5.58 0.71 24.48
CA ALA A 19 4.39 0.16 25.14
C ALA A 19 3.10 0.67 24.46
N SER A 20 3.06 1.96 24.17
CA SER A 20 1.94 2.64 23.49
C SER A 20 2.43 3.92 22.83
N ALA A 21 1.64 4.43 21.91
CA ALA A 21 1.74 5.81 21.45
C ALA A 21 0.31 6.35 21.25
N GLN A 22 0.12 7.60 21.59
CA GLN A 22 -1.08 8.35 21.27
C GLN A 22 -0.68 9.51 20.38
N TYR A 23 -1.41 9.68 19.28
CA TYR A 23 -1.18 10.76 18.34
C TYR A 23 -2.42 11.67 18.35
N ASP A 24 -2.22 12.91 18.76
CA ASP A 24 -3.20 14.00 18.61
C ASP A 24 -2.49 15.14 17.88
N VAL A 25 -2.50 15.06 16.57
CA VAL A 25 -1.83 16.02 15.71
C VAL A 25 -2.85 16.77 14.89
N LYS A 26 -3.15 17.99 15.29
CA LYS A 26 -4.02 18.88 14.53
C LYS A 26 -3.29 19.40 13.28
N ASN A 27 -4.04 19.53 12.18
CA ASN A 27 -3.54 20.04 10.89
C ASN A 27 -2.30 19.29 10.41
N ILE A 28 -2.39 17.96 10.38
CA ILE A 28 -1.26 17.10 9.97
C ILE A 28 -0.81 17.41 8.54
N ASP A 29 -1.71 17.77 7.65
CA ASP A 29 -1.46 18.21 6.27
C ASP A 29 -0.54 19.44 6.23
N VAL A 30 -0.81 20.44 7.07
CA VAL A 30 0.03 21.64 7.18
C VAL A 30 1.42 21.28 7.72
N LYS A 31 1.50 20.47 8.76
CA LYS A 31 2.78 20.05 9.33
C LYS A 31 3.62 19.22 8.36
N ILE A 32 2.99 18.37 7.58
CA ILE A 32 3.66 17.63 6.51
C ILE A 32 4.19 18.59 5.46
N ALA A 33 3.39 19.54 5.02
CA ALA A 33 3.81 20.55 4.06
C ALA A 33 4.99 21.37 4.55
N GLU A 34 4.97 21.83 5.80
CA GLU A 34 6.08 22.52 6.46
C GLU A 34 7.35 21.66 6.50
N ALA A 35 7.23 20.39 6.88
CA ALA A 35 8.35 19.44 6.93
C ALA A 35 8.97 19.17 5.54
N LEU A 36 8.17 19.29 4.48
CA LEU A 36 8.61 19.14 3.09
C LEU A 36 8.99 20.46 2.40
N GLY A 37 8.88 21.59 3.10
CA GLY A 37 9.20 22.91 2.54
C GLY A 37 8.24 23.36 1.43
N THR A 38 6.94 22.98 1.53
CA THR A 38 5.92 23.28 0.55
C THR A 38 4.61 23.76 1.20
N THR A 39 3.52 23.83 0.45
CA THR A 39 2.19 24.17 0.95
C THR A 39 1.27 22.94 0.99
N LYS A 40 0.22 22.97 1.79
CA LYS A 40 -0.70 21.83 1.96
C LYS A 40 -1.41 21.42 0.67
N GLU A 41 -1.61 22.35 -0.26
CA GLU A 41 -2.21 22.12 -1.56
C GLU A 41 -1.31 21.23 -2.47
N ASN A 42 -0.02 21.19 -2.16
CA ASN A 42 1.01 20.43 -2.87
C ASN A 42 1.29 19.06 -2.21
N VAL A 43 0.49 18.66 -1.24
CA VAL A 43 0.69 17.42 -0.48
C VAL A 43 -0.59 16.59 -0.52
N SER A 44 -0.45 15.32 -0.86
CA SER A 44 -1.53 14.34 -0.75
C SER A 44 -1.09 13.22 0.18
N ILE A 45 -1.80 13.03 1.29
CA ILE A 45 -1.63 11.87 2.15
C ILE A 45 -2.29 10.69 1.43
N ILE A 46 -1.50 9.66 1.15
CA ILE A 46 -1.96 8.48 0.41
C ILE A 46 -2.43 7.40 1.38
N ASP A 47 -1.63 7.15 2.43
CA ASP A 47 -1.94 6.12 3.42
C ASP A 47 -1.17 6.34 4.72
N MET A 48 -1.63 5.68 5.80
CA MET A 48 -1.00 5.74 7.11
C MET A 48 -1.04 4.37 7.78
N ALA A 49 0.08 3.98 8.39
CA ALA A 49 0.18 2.73 9.13
C ALA A 49 1.02 2.89 10.39
N ILE A 50 0.64 2.18 11.45
CA ILE A 50 1.38 2.16 12.72
C ILE A 50 2.27 0.92 12.75
N ASN A 51 3.57 1.12 13.00
CA ASN A 51 4.47 0.01 13.28
C ASN A 51 4.03 -0.67 14.60
N PRO A 52 3.68 -1.96 14.59
CA PRO A 52 3.17 -2.64 15.77
C PRO A 52 4.21 -2.78 16.89
N VAL A 53 5.49 -2.67 16.58
CA VAL A 53 6.61 -2.79 17.55
C VAL A 53 6.94 -1.43 18.16
N SER A 54 7.30 -0.47 17.36
CA SER A 54 7.75 0.85 17.83
C SER A 54 6.61 1.82 18.13
N LYS A 55 5.40 1.49 17.66
CA LYS A 55 4.22 2.35 17.72
C LYS A 55 4.37 3.69 16.97
N LYS A 56 5.41 3.85 16.15
CA LYS A 56 5.51 5.01 15.26
C LYS A 56 4.46 4.94 14.17
N LEU A 57 3.92 6.10 13.83
CA LEU A 57 3.04 6.26 12.68
C LEU A 57 3.90 6.56 11.44
N TYR A 58 3.71 5.77 10.40
CA TYR A 58 4.27 5.99 9.07
C TYR A 58 3.21 6.58 8.17
N ILE A 59 3.59 7.57 7.37
CA ILE A 59 2.68 8.32 6.52
C ILE A 59 3.26 8.32 5.11
N ALA A 60 2.55 7.71 4.18
CA ALA A 60 2.87 7.78 2.76
C ALA A 60 2.27 9.05 2.17
N VAL A 61 3.10 9.86 1.57
CA VAL A 61 2.73 11.16 1.00
C VAL A 61 3.16 11.22 -0.45
N LYS A 62 2.40 11.92 -1.26
CA LYS A 62 2.75 12.28 -2.62
C LYS A 62 2.80 13.80 -2.74
N SER A 63 3.91 14.33 -3.25
CA SER A 63 4.04 15.75 -3.56
C SER A 63 3.39 16.10 -4.91
N ALA A 64 3.20 17.40 -5.20
CA ALA A 64 2.52 17.87 -6.39
C ALA A 64 3.18 17.41 -7.71
N ASP A 65 4.50 17.24 -7.71
CA ASP A 65 5.28 16.70 -8.84
C ASP A 65 5.16 15.19 -9.01
N GLY A 66 4.40 14.53 -8.10
CA GLY A 66 4.21 13.09 -8.11
C GLY A 66 5.25 12.30 -7.32
N THR A 67 6.26 12.93 -6.73
CA THR A 67 7.32 12.28 -5.95
C THR A 67 6.73 11.64 -4.68
N PRO A 68 6.93 10.33 -4.46
CA PRO A 68 6.52 9.68 -3.23
C PRO A 68 7.50 10.00 -2.10
N VAL A 69 6.98 10.29 -0.93
CA VAL A 69 7.74 10.52 0.31
C VAL A 69 7.16 9.66 1.41
N LEU A 70 8.04 9.01 2.18
CA LEU A 70 7.65 8.32 3.40
C LEU A 70 8.09 9.16 4.60
N LEU A 71 7.14 9.47 5.47
CA LEU A 71 7.39 10.16 6.73
C LEU A 71 7.14 9.23 7.90
N SER A 72 7.81 9.48 9.01
CA SER A 72 7.51 8.86 10.30
C SER A 72 7.21 9.94 11.34
N LEU A 73 6.19 9.69 12.15
CA LEU A 73 5.80 10.51 13.29
C LEU A 73 6.11 9.76 14.57
N GLY A 74 6.99 10.32 15.39
CA GLY A 74 7.32 9.79 16.71
C GLY A 74 6.32 10.22 17.78
N ALA A 75 6.41 9.61 18.97
CA ALA A 75 5.53 9.93 20.11
C ALA A 75 5.63 11.39 20.61
N ASN A 76 6.70 12.08 20.25
CA ASN A 76 6.89 13.51 20.49
C ASN A 76 6.27 14.42 19.43
N ASN A 77 5.47 13.87 18.51
CA ASN A 77 4.88 14.56 17.36
C ASN A 77 5.92 15.18 16.39
N GLU A 78 7.13 14.66 16.38
CA GLU A 78 8.18 15.06 15.43
C GLU A 78 8.04 14.25 14.14
N LEU A 79 7.85 14.95 13.02
CA LEU A 79 7.86 14.37 11.68
C LEU A 79 9.30 14.27 11.16
N LYS A 80 9.66 13.10 10.64
CA LYS A 80 10.95 12.83 10.00
C LYS A 80 10.76 12.14 8.66
N ALA A 81 11.48 12.59 7.66
CA ALA A 81 11.56 11.86 6.40
C ALA A 81 12.30 10.53 6.61
N VAL A 82 11.74 9.46 6.07
CA VAL A 82 12.37 8.14 6.03
C VAL A 82 13.07 8.02 4.68
N SER A 83 14.41 8.00 4.70
CA SER A 83 15.16 7.79 3.46
C SER A 83 14.86 6.41 2.90
N LEU A 84 14.55 6.35 1.62
CA LEU A 84 14.42 5.11 0.85
C LEU A 84 15.63 4.88 -0.05
N THR A 85 16.69 5.68 0.09
CA THR A 85 17.96 5.50 -0.62
C THR A 85 18.82 4.51 0.14
N ASP A 86 19.36 3.54 -0.56
CA ASP A 86 20.28 2.50 -0.02
C ASP A 86 19.68 1.70 1.16
N VAL A 87 18.38 1.46 1.12
CA VAL A 87 17.70 0.60 2.09
C VAL A 87 17.65 -0.85 1.62
N ASN A 88 17.79 -1.77 2.56
CA ASN A 88 17.51 -3.18 2.27
C ASN A 88 16.01 -3.34 2.03
N PHE A 89 15.67 -4.12 1.02
CA PHE A 89 14.29 -4.48 0.75
C PHE A 89 14.19 -5.91 0.23
N SER A 90 13.00 -6.47 0.36
CA SER A 90 12.59 -7.67 -0.35
C SER A 90 11.28 -7.39 -1.10
N SER A 91 11.00 -8.13 -2.14
CA SER A 91 9.79 -7.92 -2.94
C SER A 91 9.15 -9.24 -3.34
N THR A 92 7.86 -9.16 -3.62
CA THR A 92 7.11 -10.25 -4.22
C THR A 92 6.16 -9.68 -5.27
N ALA A 93 6.14 -10.29 -6.45
CA ALA A 93 5.17 -9.94 -7.48
C ALA A 93 3.82 -10.59 -7.13
N VAL A 94 2.75 -9.91 -7.45
CA VAL A 94 1.39 -10.43 -7.37
C VAL A 94 1.16 -11.39 -8.53
N ASN A 95 0.68 -12.61 -8.25
CA ASN A 95 0.37 -13.58 -9.28
C ASN A 95 -0.87 -13.17 -10.10
N ASN A 96 -0.86 -13.52 -11.36
CA ASN A 96 -2.00 -13.31 -12.28
C ASN A 96 -2.58 -11.88 -12.22
N PRO A 97 -1.77 -10.80 -12.32
CA PRO A 97 -2.32 -9.46 -12.41
C PRO A 97 -3.17 -9.32 -13.68
N PRO A 98 -4.13 -8.38 -13.72
CA PRO A 98 -4.85 -8.08 -14.95
C PRO A 98 -3.89 -7.72 -16.08
N ASP A 99 -4.25 -8.08 -17.31
CA ASP A 99 -3.49 -7.74 -18.50
C ASP A 99 -3.34 -6.22 -18.63
N GLU A 100 -2.14 -5.73 -18.93
CA GLU A 100 -1.82 -4.31 -19.04
C GLU A 100 -2.59 -3.60 -20.15
N THR A 101 -3.06 -4.34 -21.16
CA THR A 101 -3.88 -3.81 -22.25
C THR A 101 -5.34 -3.58 -21.86
N LYS A 102 -5.80 -4.24 -20.79
CA LYS A 102 -7.17 -4.10 -20.28
C LYS A 102 -7.31 -2.80 -19.52
N LYS A 103 -8.38 -2.08 -19.82
CA LYS A 103 -8.66 -0.76 -19.25
C LYS A 103 -10.07 -0.71 -18.65
N ASP A 104 -10.23 0.11 -17.65
CA ASP A 104 -11.53 0.48 -17.12
C ASP A 104 -12.31 1.39 -18.06
N ARG A 105 -13.54 1.78 -17.68
CA ARG A 105 -14.39 2.68 -18.46
C ARG A 105 -13.80 4.10 -18.61
N GLN A 106 -12.81 4.46 -17.79
CA GLN A 106 -12.13 5.75 -17.80
C GLN A 106 -10.80 5.68 -18.58
N GLY A 107 -10.45 4.51 -19.13
CA GLY A 107 -9.23 4.28 -19.89
C GLY A 107 -7.99 4.00 -19.02
N LYS A 108 -8.14 3.78 -17.72
CA LYS A 108 -7.04 3.44 -16.83
C LYS A 108 -6.75 1.93 -16.91
N PRO A 109 -5.47 1.52 -16.94
CA PRO A 109 -5.11 0.11 -16.91
C PRO A 109 -5.67 -0.61 -15.69
N LEU A 110 -6.31 -1.77 -15.88
CA LEU A 110 -6.83 -2.58 -14.78
C LEU A 110 -5.70 -3.18 -13.92
N SER A 111 -4.49 -3.31 -14.46
CA SER A 111 -3.30 -3.74 -13.72
C SER A 111 -3.01 -2.85 -12.51
N LEU A 112 -3.37 -1.57 -12.56
CA LEU A 112 -3.25 -0.66 -11.41
C LEU A 112 -4.13 -1.05 -10.21
N MET A 113 -5.13 -1.91 -10.43
CA MET A 113 -6.02 -2.44 -9.41
C MET A 113 -5.63 -3.84 -8.94
N SER A 114 -4.47 -4.35 -9.36
CA SER A 114 -3.95 -5.65 -8.92
C SER A 114 -3.69 -5.71 -7.42
N ILE A 115 -3.43 -4.54 -6.81
CA ILE A 115 -3.31 -4.31 -5.37
C ILE A 115 -4.22 -3.13 -5.04
N SER A 116 -5.37 -3.40 -4.43
CA SER A 116 -6.34 -2.38 -4.01
C SER A 116 -6.21 -2.05 -2.54
N ASP A 117 -5.89 -3.05 -1.73
CA ASP A 117 -5.68 -2.90 -0.29
C ASP A 117 -4.73 -3.98 0.22
N MET A 118 -4.09 -3.73 1.36
CA MET A 118 -3.21 -4.70 2.01
C MET A 118 -3.26 -4.60 3.54
N GLY A 119 -3.13 -5.76 4.17
CA GLY A 119 -3.00 -5.91 5.61
C GLY A 119 -1.86 -6.84 5.95
N PHE A 120 -1.37 -6.79 7.17
CA PHE A 120 -0.33 -7.71 7.65
C PHE A 120 -0.74 -8.27 9.01
N GLU A 121 -0.81 -9.60 9.11
CA GLU A 121 -1.17 -10.30 10.33
C GLU A 121 -0.47 -11.66 10.38
N ASP A 122 0.01 -12.05 11.55
CA ASP A 122 0.60 -13.35 11.84
C ASP A 122 1.66 -13.82 10.82
N GLY A 123 2.53 -12.89 10.38
CA GLY A 123 3.58 -13.19 9.42
C GLY A 123 3.08 -13.39 7.99
N LYS A 124 1.85 -13.00 7.69
CA LYS A 124 1.26 -13.04 6.35
C LYS A 124 0.89 -11.65 5.88
N LEU A 125 1.22 -11.36 4.64
CA LEU A 125 0.71 -10.21 3.91
C LEU A 125 -0.60 -10.64 3.23
N LEU A 126 -1.67 -9.94 3.55
CA LEU A 126 -3.00 -10.14 2.97
C LEU A 126 -3.22 -9.05 1.92
N LEU A 127 -3.59 -9.43 0.72
CA LEU A 127 -3.79 -8.51 -0.41
C LEU A 127 -5.18 -8.71 -1.00
N SER A 128 -5.86 -7.64 -1.30
CA SER A 128 -7.04 -7.65 -2.16
C SER A 128 -6.76 -6.89 -3.45
N GLY A 129 -7.42 -7.27 -4.51
CA GLY A 129 -7.27 -6.60 -5.80
C GLY A 129 -7.86 -7.41 -6.95
N LEU A 130 -7.62 -6.93 -8.16
CA LEU A 130 -8.05 -7.63 -9.36
C LEU A 130 -7.00 -8.66 -9.82
N CYS A 131 -7.48 -9.71 -10.47
CA CYS A 131 -6.66 -10.73 -11.13
C CYS A 131 -7.16 -11.02 -12.54
N ASN A 132 -6.33 -11.72 -13.33
CA ASN A 132 -6.66 -12.16 -14.68
C ASN A 132 -7.21 -13.60 -14.66
N LYS A 133 -8.29 -13.82 -13.88
CA LYS A 133 -9.02 -15.09 -13.82
C LYS A 133 -10.49 -14.84 -14.15
N GLU A 134 -11.28 -15.92 -14.28
CA GLU A 134 -12.72 -15.86 -14.60
C GLU A 134 -13.46 -14.90 -13.65
N PHE A 135 -13.23 -15.02 -12.34
CA PHE A 135 -13.68 -14.02 -11.37
C PHE A 135 -12.52 -13.11 -11.04
N SER A 136 -12.66 -11.84 -11.36
CA SER A 136 -11.56 -10.89 -11.33
C SER A 136 -11.19 -10.40 -9.94
N SER A 137 -12.12 -10.40 -8.99
CA SER A 137 -11.82 -10.01 -7.60
C SER A 137 -11.07 -11.13 -6.88
N SER A 138 -9.94 -10.80 -6.29
CA SER A 138 -9.08 -11.77 -5.61
C SER A 138 -8.68 -11.34 -4.22
N PHE A 139 -8.47 -12.33 -3.37
CA PHE A 139 -7.83 -12.21 -2.08
C PHE A 139 -6.62 -13.13 -2.04
N ARG A 140 -5.48 -12.61 -1.60
CA ARG A 140 -4.20 -13.32 -1.60
C ARG A 140 -3.56 -13.28 -0.23
N SER A 141 -2.87 -14.37 0.11
CA SER A 141 -2.10 -14.51 1.34
C SER A 141 -0.66 -14.88 0.99
N VAL A 142 0.28 -14.03 1.33
CA VAL A 142 1.70 -14.20 1.04
C VAL A 142 2.48 -14.29 2.33
N SER A 143 3.24 -15.35 2.52
CA SER A 143 4.09 -15.51 3.72
C SER A 143 5.25 -14.51 3.72
N PHE A 144 5.48 -13.89 4.86
CA PHE A 144 6.63 -13.00 5.09
C PHE A 144 7.58 -13.62 6.14
N PRO A 145 8.90 -13.57 5.97
CA PRO A 145 9.65 -12.93 4.86
C PRO A 145 9.37 -13.56 3.49
N PHE A 146 9.47 -12.75 2.43
CA PHE A 146 9.27 -13.23 1.06
C PHE A 146 10.35 -14.23 0.68
N THR A 147 10.00 -15.51 0.65
CA THR A 147 10.94 -16.63 0.41
C THR A 147 10.72 -17.31 -0.94
N GLY A 148 9.91 -16.71 -1.81
CA GLY A 148 9.52 -17.33 -3.08
C GLY A 148 8.54 -18.51 -2.93
N LYS A 149 7.97 -18.73 -1.73
CA LYS A 149 6.91 -19.72 -1.55
C LYS A 149 5.64 -19.27 -2.27
N ALA A 150 4.87 -20.25 -2.70
CA ALA A 150 3.63 -20.02 -3.41
C ALA A 150 2.70 -19.09 -2.61
N GLU A 151 2.15 -18.12 -3.31
CA GLU A 151 1.07 -17.30 -2.86
C GLU A 151 -0.23 -18.13 -2.84
N GLU A 152 -0.97 -18.06 -1.75
CA GLU A 152 -2.32 -18.61 -1.68
C GLU A 152 -3.29 -17.57 -2.25
N GLU A 153 -4.03 -17.91 -3.28
CA GLU A 153 -4.97 -17.01 -3.95
C GLU A 153 -6.36 -17.63 -4.01
N ALA A 154 -7.34 -16.87 -3.56
CA ALA A 154 -8.77 -17.16 -3.76
C ALA A 154 -9.39 -16.07 -4.63
N THR A 155 -10.26 -16.45 -5.55
CA THR A 155 -11.06 -15.49 -6.32
C THR A 155 -12.47 -15.43 -5.75
N LEU A 156 -13.06 -14.23 -5.82
CA LEU A 156 -14.41 -13.97 -5.34
C LEU A 156 -15.34 -13.77 -6.52
N GLU A 157 -16.42 -14.54 -6.53
CA GLU A 157 -17.50 -14.40 -7.48
C GLU A 157 -18.40 -13.24 -7.04
N LEU A 158 -18.30 -12.09 -7.71
CA LEU A 158 -19.14 -10.92 -7.46
C LEU A 158 -20.18 -10.77 -8.57
N TYR A 159 -21.44 -10.98 -8.21
CA TYR A 159 -22.56 -10.83 -9.13
C TYR A 159 -23.19 -9.44 -8.98
N HIS A 160 -23.19 -8.68 -10.05
CA HIS A 160 -23.82 -7.36 -10.12
C HIS A 160 -25.28 -7.50 -10.56
N ALA A 161 -26.21 -7.58 -9.60
CA ALA A 161 -27.64 -7.75 -9.86
C ALA A 161 -28.22 -6.70 -10.83
N ASN A 162 -27.77 -5.46 -10.74
CA ASN A 162 -28.23 -4.36 -11.61
C ASN A 162 -27.89 -4.58 -13.10
N HIS A 163 -26.88 -5.39 -13.39
CA HIS A 163 -26.38 -5.62 -14.75
C HIS A 163 -26.53 -7.08 -15.19
N GLY A 164 -26.94 -7.96 -14.31
CA GLY A 164 -27.13 -9.38 -14.58
C GLY A 164 -25.86 -10.10 -15.02
N ARG A 165 -24.68 -9.68 -14.51
CA ARG A 165 -23.39 -10.27 -14.87
C ARG A 165 -22.41 -10.30 -13.71
N PHE A 166 -21.42 -11.19 -13.83
CA PHE A 166 -20.29 -11.26 -12.91
C PHE A 166 -19.24 -10.20 -13.23
N GLU A 167 -18.47 -9.85 -12.23
CA GLU A 167 -17.29 -9.03 -12.42
C GLU A 167 -16.17 -9.86 -13.08
N THR A 168 -15.62 -9.34 -14.17
CA THR A 168 -14.55 -10.02 -14.92
C THR A 168 -13.61 -8.99 -15.55
N THR A 169 -12.34 -9.36 -15.70
CA THR A 169 -11.31 -8.62 -16.43
C THR A 169 -11.06 -9.14 -17.84
N SER A 170 -11.77 -10.23 -18.23
CA SER A 170 -11.64 -10.86 -19.55
C SER A 170 -12.41 -10.14 -20.66
#